data_ffb842a101289c6f1dfb36bf9f091df8
#
_entry.id   ffb842a101289c6f1dfb36bf9f091df8
#
_cell.length_a   1.000
_cell.length_b   1.000
_cell.length_c   1.000
_cell.angle_alpha   90.00
_cell.angle_beta   90.00
_cell.angle_gamma   90.00
#
_symmetry.space_group_name_H-M   'P 1'
#
loop_
_entity.id
_entity.type
_entity.pdbx_description
1 polymer ?
#
loop_
_entity_poly.entity_id
_entity_poly.type
_entity_poly.pdbx_seq_one_letter_code
_entity_poly.pdbx_strand_id
1 'polypeptide(L)'
;MSGIKSIKLGNNVSITNPVNLYGCTLGDNVKIGPFVEIQKNVNIQNNVTISSHSFICSGVNIDEGTFIGHGVMFINDKFDSNNIKDWVQKETKVGKNVRISSNSTILPIIIGDNVIIGAGSVVTKDIPDNSTVYGNPAKIIKK
;
A
#
# COMPACT_ATOMS: atom_id res chain seq x y z
N MET A 1 20.28 -16.56 1.09
CA MET A 1 19.01 -16.53 1.84
C MET A 1 17.96 -15.76 1.06
N SER A 2 16.79 -16.30 0.95
CA SER A 2 15.66 -15.63 0.30
C SER A 2 14.99 -14.67 1.27
N GLY A 3 14.64 -13.45 0.80
CA GLY A 3 13.81 -12.51 1.53
C GLY A 3 12.31 -12.80 1.43
N ILE A 4 11.94 -14.03 1.09
CA ILE A 4 10.55 -14.42 0.86
C ILE A 4 10.21 -15.59 1.77
N LYS A 5 9.16 -15.45 2.59
CA LYS A 5 8.76 -16.46 3.56
C LYS A 5 7.24 -16.55 3.68
N SER A 6 6.72 -17.78 3.53
CA SER A 6 5.31 -18.09 3.80
C SER A 6 4.33 -17.20 3.03
N ILE A 7 4.57 -16.98 1.74
CA ILE A 7 3.71 -16.19 0.89
C ILE A 7 2.85 -17.09 -0.01
N LYS A 8 1.70 -16.57 -0.43
CA LYS A 8 0.85 -17.20 -1.43
C LYS A 8 0.93 -16.37 -2.71
N LEU A 9 1.17 -17.05 -3.82
CA LEU A 9 1.33 -16.40 -5.13
C LEU A 9 0.25 -16.87 -6.10
N GLY A 10 -0.31 -15.94 -6.83
CA GLY A 10 -1.08 -16.23 -8.03
C GLY A 10 -0.16 -16.57 -9.22
N ASN A 11 -0.72 -16.49 -10.41
CA ASN A 11 -0.01 -16.79 -11.66
C ASN A 11 0.75 -15.56 -12.15
N ASN A 12 1.91 -15.81 -12.78
CA ASN A 12 2.66 -14.77 -13.48
C ASN A 12 3.07 -13.60 -12.59
N VAL A 13 3.49 -13.88 -11.36
CA VAL A 13 3.99 -12.87 -10.43
C VAL A 13 5.46 -12.60 -10.72
N SER A 14 5.84 -11.33 -10.78
CA SER A 14 7.21 -10.87 -11.02
C SER A 14 7.75 -10.21 -9.77
N ILE A 15 8.83 -10.71 -9.24
CA ILE A 15 9.49 -10.17 -8.04
C ILE A 15 10.94 -9.89 -8.38
N THR A 16 11.37 -8.65 -8.20
CA THR A 16 12.77 -8.25 -8.39
C THR A 16 13.46 -8.16 -7.04
N ASN A 17 14.43 -9.05 -6.80
CA ASN A 17 15.19 -9.05 -5.55
C ASN A 17 16.18 -7.87 -5.47
N PRO A 18 16.59 -7.46 -4.25
CA PRO A 18 16.21 -8.04 -2.96
C PRO A 18 14.88 -7.49 -2.47
N VAL A 19 14.12 -8.34 -1.76
CA VAL A 19 12.84 -7.96 -1.15
C VAL A 19 12.73 -8.60 0.25
N ASN A 20 11.77 -8.13 1.02
CA ASN A 20 11.39 -8.77 2.28
C ASN A 20 9.87 -8.96 2.29
N LEU A 21 9.43 -10.15 1.85
CA LEU A 21 8.01 -10.50 1.76
C LEU A 21 7.71 -11.66 2.70
N TYR A 22 6.77 -11.48 3.60
CA TYR A 22 6.40 -12.57 4.49
C TYR A 22 4.92 -12.55 4.86
N GLY A 23 4.29 -13.72 4.85
CA GLY A 23 2.92 -13.91 5.31
C GLY A 23 1.87 -13.15 4.51
N CYS A 24 2.19 -12.73 3.30
CA CYS A 24 1.28 -11.97 2.43
C CYS A 24 0.76 -12.85 1.30
N THR A 25 -0.30 -12.36 0.65
CA THR A 25 -0.92 -13.00 -0.50
C THR A 25 -0.86 -12.06 -1.70
N LEU A 26 -0.31 -12.55 -2.81
CA LEU A 26 -0.20 -11.79 -4.06
C LEU A 26 -1.05 -12.48 -5.12
N GLY A 27 -1.90 -11.73 -5.79
CA GLY A 27 -2.75 -12.23 -6.86
C GLY A 27 -2.00 -12.44 -8.16
N ASP A 28 -2.75 -12.60 -9.26
CA ASP A 28 -2.19 -12.84 -10.59
C ASP A 28 -1.59 -11.56 -11.16
N ASN A 29 -0.51 -11.71 -11.93
CA ASN A 29 0.14 -10.61 -12.66
C ASN A 29 0.62 -9.47 -11.75
N VAL A 30 0.90 -9.74 -10.49
CA VAL A 30 1.44 -8.75 -9.56
C VAL A 30 2.92 -8.56 -9.84
N LYS A 31 3.36 -7.30 -9.80
CA LYS A 31 4.77 -6.93 -10.00
C LYS A 31 5.29 -6.24 -8.76
N ILE A 32 6.39 -6.76 -8.21
CA ILE A 32 7.05 -6.21 -7.02
C ILE A 32 8.46 -5.78 -7.40
N GLY A 33 8.76 -4.51 -7.22
CA GLY A 33 10.08 -3.95 -7.46
C GLY A 33 11.08 -4.28 -6.35
N PRO A 34 12.37 -3.99 -6.55
CA PRO A 34 13.39 -4.27 -5.55
C PRO A 34 13.26 -3.39 -4.32
N PHE A 35 13.79 -3.86 -3.20
CA PHE A 35 13.80 -3.15 -1.91
C PHE A 35 12.40 -2.88 -1.36
N VAL A 36 11.43 -3.71 -1.73
CA VAL A 36 10.06 -3.65 -1.18
C VAL A 36 9.97 -4.55 0.02
N GLU A 37 9.29 -4.08 1.07
CA GLU A 37 8.88 -4.93 2.18
C GLU A 37 7.36 -5.03 2.21
N ILE A 38 6.85 -6.26 2.30
CA ILE A 38 5.42 -6.53 2.49
C ILE A 38 5.28 -7.47 3.67
N GLN A 39 4.55 -7.01 4.68
CA GLN A 39 4.41 -7.75 5.93
C GLN A 39 3.26 -8.77 5.88
N LYS A 40 3.12 -9.53 6.96
CA LYS A 40 2.06 -10.53 7.10
C LYS A 40 0.67 -9.87 7.07
N ASN A 41 -0.33 -10.66 6.70
CA ASN A 41 -1.73 -10.21 6.65
C ASN A 41 -1.95 -9.03 5.70
N VAL A 42 -1.19 -9.00 4.61
CA VAL A 42 -1.39 -8.09 3.49
C VAL A 42 -1.96 -8.89 2.33
N ASN A 43 -3.00 -8.36 1.71
CA ASN A 43 -3.62 -8.98 0.53
C ASN A 43 -3.49 -8.03 -0.66
N ILE A 44 -2.80 -8.50 -1.68
CA ILE A 44 -2.61 -7.77 -2.93
C ILE A 44 -3.36 -8.51 -4.01
N GLN A 45 -4.33 -7.86 -4.65
CA GLN A 45 -5.17 -8.46 -5.67
C GLN A 45 -4.46 -8.46 -7.04
N ASN A 46 -5.17 -8.88 -8.08
CA ASN A 46 -4.60 -9.06 -9.42
C ASN A 46 -4.14 -7.74 -10.05
N ASN A 47 -3.13 -7.81 -10.87
CA ASN A 47 -2.66 -6.69 -11.71
C ASN A 47 -2.21 -5.47 -10.91
N VAL A 48 -1.71 -5.67 -9.70
CA VAL A 48 -1.15 -4.61 -8.87
C VAL A 48 0.35 -4.53 -9.10
N THR A 49 0.86 -3.30 -9.18
CA THR A 49 2.29 -3.03 -9.25
C THR A 49 2.72 -2.29 -7.99
N ILE A 50 3.76 -2.78 -7.34
CA ILE A 50 4.37 -2.11 -6.19
C ILE A 50 5.82 -1.81 -6.55
N SER A 51 6.11 -0.52 -6.68
CA SER A 51 7.41 -0.05 -7.14
C SER A 51 8.45 -0.06 -6.01
N SER A 52 9.71 0.06 -6.39
CA SER A 52 10.85 -0.08 -5.48
C SER A 52 10.76 0.79 -4.24
N HIS A 53 11.35 0.30 -3.15
CA HIS A 53 11.49 1.02 -1.86
C HIS A 53 10.16 1.29 -1.14
N SER A 54 9.07 0.65 -1.55
CA SER A 54 7.79 0.81 -0.86
C SER A 54 7.67 -0.14 0.33
N PHE A 55 6.95 0.32 1.35
CA PHE A 55 6.69 -0.46 2.56
C PHE A 55 5.18 -0.66 2.73
N ILE A 56 4.76 -1.91 2.75
CA ILE A 56 3.35 -2.29 2.93
C ILE A 56 3.23 -3.01 4.26
N CYS A 57 2.71 -2.32 5.25
CA CYS A 57 2.59 -2.85 6.61
C CYS A 57 1.42 -3.82 6.75
N SER A 58 1.45 -4.59 7.83
CA SER A 58 0.37 -5.53 8.16
C SER A 58 -1.00 -4.86 8.19
N GLY A 59 -2.00 -5.51 7.63
CA GLY A 59 -3.37 -5.02 7.61
C GLY A 59 -3.76 -4.23 6.38
N VAL A 60 -2.88 -4.13 5.39
CA VAL A 60 -3.18 -3.41 4.14
C VAL A 60 -3.80 -4.37 3.12
N ASN A 61 -4.90 -3.93 2.52
CA ASN A 61 -5.55 -4.63 1.41
C ASN A 61 -5.54 -3.71 0.20
N ILE A 62 -5.00 -4.19 -0.93
CA ILE A 62 -4.89 -3.43 -2.17
C ILE A 62 -5.67 -4.17 -3.26
N ASP A 63 -6.69 -3.51 -3.80
CA ASP A 63 -7.56 -4.09 -4.79
C ASP A 63 -6.94 -4.02 -6.21
N GLU A 64 -7.57 -4.70 -7.15
CA GLU A 64 -6.99 -4.95 -8.47
C GLU A 64 -6.68 -3.69 -9.28
N GLY A 65 -5.65 -3.77 -10.09
CA GLY A 65 -5.28 -2.73 -11.03
C GLY A 65 -4.61 -1.51 -10.41
N THR A 66 -4.34 -1.52 -9.12
CA THR A 66 -3.74 -0.39 -8.42
C THR A 66 -2.23 -0.33 -8.65
N PHE A 67 -1.73 0.88 -8.79
CA PHE A 67 -0.32 1.18 -8.95
C PHE A 67 0.21 1.91 -7.72
N ILE A 68 1.23 1.32 -7.09
CA ILE A 68 1.94 1.94 -5.97
C ILE A 68 3.31 2.41 -6.48
N GLY A 69 3.55 3.70 -6.41
CA GLY A 69 4.80 4.32 -6.84
C GLY A 69 5.98 3.99 -5.94
N HIS A 70 7.12 4.58 -6.23
CA HIS A 70 8.36 4.32 -5.49
C HIS A 70 8.31 4.95 -4.09
N GLY A 71 8.82 4.24 -3.09
CA GLY A 71 8.97 4.81 -1.76
C GLY A 71 7.66 5.18 -1.08
N VAL A 72 6.57 4.50 -1.40
CA VAL A 72 5.29 4.72 -0.72
C VAL A 72 5.30 3.99 0.61
N MET A 73 4.93 4.69 1.68
CA MET A 73 4.95 4.16 3.04
C MET A 73 3.53 4.06 3.60
N PHE A 74 3.10 2.85 3.92
CA PHE A 74 1.84 2.62 4.61
C PHE A 74 2.08 2.54 6.11
N ILE A 75 1.18 3.12 6.89
CA ILE A 75 1.24 3.14 8.36
C ILE A 75 -0.02 2.47 8.90
N ASN A 76 0.13 1.61 9.90
CA ASN A 76 -1.00 0.92 10.53
C ASN A 76 -1.26 1.35 11.98
N ASP A 77 -0.83 2.54 12.33
CA ASP A 77 -1.01 3.15 13.64
C ASP A 77 -1.66 4.53 13.48
N LYS A 78 -2.63 4.84 14.31
CA LYS A 78 -3.24 6.16 14.34
C LYS A 78 -2.61 7.09 15.38
N PHE A 79 -1.67 6.56 16.16
CA PHE A 79 -0.95 7.32 17.19
C PHE A 79 -1.89 8.01 18.19
N ASP A 80 -2.95 7.32 18.56
CA ASP A 80 -3.95 7.84 19.48
C ASP A 80 -3.62 7.55 20.96
N SER A 81 -2.44 7.01 21.24
CA SER A 81 -1.90 6.81 22.58
C SER A 81 -0.38 7.00 22.56
N ASN A 82 0.15 7.57 23.62
CA ASN A 82 1.60 7.68 23.84
C ASN A 82 2.21 6.38 24.36
N ASN A 83 1.40 5.43 24.76
CA ASN A 83 1.90 4.17 25.30
C ASN A 83 1.97 3.12 24.19
N ILE A 84 3.18 2.71 23.85
CA ILE A 84 3.39 1.72 22.79
C ILE A 84 2.69 0.40 23.08
N LYS A 85 2.41 0.09 24.33
CA LYS A 85 1.68 -1.12 24.70
C LYS A 85 0.20 -1.07 24.33
N ASP A 86 -0.33 0.13 24.09
CA ASP A 86 -1.72 0.32 23.67
C ASP A 86 -1.89 0.23 22.16
N TRP A 87 -0.81 -0.06 21.43
CA TRP A 87 -0.85 -0.13 19.98
C TRP A 87 -1.82 -1.23 19.52
N VAL A 88 -2.71 -0.86 18.61
CA VAL A 88 -3.61 -1.78 17.95
C VAL A 88 -3.48 -1.58 16.45
N GLN A 89 -3.26 -2.66 15.72
CA GLN A 89 -3.17 -2.59 14.26
C GLN A 89 -4.47 -2.04 13.67
N LYS A 90 -4.33 -1.04 12.82
CA LYS A 90 -5.45 -0.49 12.05
C LYS A 90 -5.34 -0.93 10.61
N GLU A 91 -6.47 -1.18 9.98
CA GLU A 91 -6.55 -1.65 8.60
C GLU A 91 -6.52 -0.48 7.61
N THR A 92 -5.91 -0.72 6.45
CA THR A 92 -5.98 0.18 5.30
C THR A 92 -6.60 -0.57 4.14
N LYS A 93 -7.52 0.08 3.45
CA LYS A 93 -8.15 -0.45 2.25
C LYS A 93 -7.87 0.47 1.08
N VAL A 94 -7.26 -0.06 0.03
CA VAL A 94 -7.04 0.66 -1.22
C VAL A 94 -7.93 0.04 -2.29
N GLY A 95 -8.74 0.86 -2.92
CA GLY A 95 -9.69 0.43 -3.94
C GLY A 95 -9.05 0.02 -5.25
N LYS A 96 -9.88 -0.15 -6.28
CA LYS A 96 -9.47 -0.57 -7.62
C LYS A 96 -8.91 0.61 -8.40
N ASN A 97 -7.92 0.33 -9.25
CA ASN A 97 -7.38 1.30 -10.19
C ASN A 97 -6.94 2.61 -9.53
N VAL A 98 -6.41 2.52 -8.33
CA VAL A 98 -5.84 3.66 -7.59
C VAL A 98 -4.40 3.85 -8.06
N ARG A 99 -3.97 5.11 -8.12
CA ARG A 99 -2.58 5.45 -8.42
C ARG A 99 -2.02 6.27 -7.27
N ILE A 100 -1.08 5.68 -6.55
CA ILE A 100 -0.38 6.37 -5.46
C ILE A 100 1.01 6.72 -5.93
N SER A 101 1.27 8.01 -6.04
CA SER A 101 2.54 8.51 -6.56
C SER A 101 3.67 8.41 -5.53
N SER A 102 4.90 8.53 -6.01
CA SER A 102 6.11 8.29 -5.23
C SER A 102 6.19 9.13 -3.95
N ASN A 103 6.78 8.53 -2.93
CA ASN A 103 7.06 9.17 -1.63
C ASN A 103 5.83 9.65 -0.88
N SER A 104 4.67 9.06 -1.16
CA SER A 104 3.45 9.33 -0.38
C SER A 104 3.43 8.49 0.89
N THR A 105 2.80 9.02 1.92
CA THR A 105 2.58 8.34 3.19
C THR A 105 1.10 8.14 3.39
N ILE A 106 0.68 6.90 3.65
CA ILE A 106 -0.73 6.52 3.73
C ILE A 106 -1.03 6.03 5.14
N LEU A 107 -1.86 6.79 5.84
CA LEU A 107 -2.35 6.40 7.16
C LEU A 107 -3.44 5.32 7.02
N PRO A 108 -3.84 4.66 8.13
CA PRO A 108 -4.87 3.62 8.07
C PRO A 108 -6.26 4.21 7.80
N ILE A 109 -6.62 4.20 6.53
CA ILE A 109 -7.80 4.83 5.97
C ILE A 109 -8.40 3.95 4.87
N ILE A 110 -9.54 4.38 4.35
CA ILE A 110 -10.19 3.76 3.19
C ILE A 110 -10.00 4.70 1.99
N ILE A 111 -9.38 4.17 0.94
CA ILE A 111 -9.20 4.86 -0.34
C ILE A 111 -10.16 4.20 -1.33
N GLY A 112 -11.06 4.98 -1.92
CA GLY A 112 -12.02 4.50 -2.90
C GLY A 112 -11.38 4.08 -4.22
N ASP A 113 -12.22 3.78 -5.20
CA ASP A 113 -11.79 3.37 -6.53
C ASP A 113 -11.41 4.56 -7.41
N ASN A 114 -10.52 4.35 -8.37
CA ASN A 114 -10.14 5.36 -9.36
C ASN A 114 -9.62 6.65 -8.74
N VAL A 115 -8.86 6.55 -7.65
CA VAL A 115 -8.28 7.67 -6.94
C VAL A 115 -6.86 7.90 -7.42
N ILE A 116 -6.48 9.17 -7.53
CA ILE A 116 -5.09 9.58 -7.84
C ILE A 116 -4.55 10.34 -6.63
N ILE A 117 -3.41 9.90 -6.13
CA ILE A 117 -2.70 10.55 -5.03
C ILE A 117 -1.38 11.11 -5.56
N GLY A 118 -1.22 12.42 -5.46
CA GLY A 118 -0.02 13.11 -5.94
C GLY A 118 1.23 12.76 -5.14
N ALA A 119 2.40 12.93 -5.76
CA ALA A 119 3.68 12.58 -5.15
C ALA A 119 3.90 13.35 -3.84
N GLY A 120 4.51 12.70 -2.87
CA GLY A 120 4.86 13.32 -1.59
C GLY A 120 3.66 13.67 -0.72
N SER A 121 2.49 13.15 -1.00
CA SER A 121 1.29 13.43 -0.21
C SER A 121 1.29 12.65 1.11
N VAL A 122 0.67 13.23 2.13
CA VAL A 122 0.40 12.54 3.40
C VAL A 122 -1.12 12.42 3.54
N VAL A 123 -1.63 11.21 3.32
CA VAL A 123 -3.07 10.95 3.27
C VAL A 123 -3.54 10.53 4.65
N THR A 124 -4.34 11.38 5.29
CA THR A 124 -4.75 11.22 6.69
C THR A 124 -6.22 10.89 6.87
N LYS A 125 -7.02 10.98 5.80
CA LYS A 125 -8.48 10.78 5.84
C LYS A 125 -8.93 9.91 4.68
N ASP A 126 -10.08 9.27 4.84
CA ASP A 126 -10.72 8.49 3.78
C ASP A 126 -10.89 9.32 2.52
N ILE A 127 -10.73 8.66 1.38
CA ILE A 127 -10.83 9.32 0.07
C ILE A 127 -11.97 8.66 -0.70
N PRO A 128 -12.97 9.44 -1.14
CA PRO A 128 -14.05 8.88 -1.96
C PRO A 128 -13.60 8.51 -3.36
N ASP A 129 -14.40 7.68 -4.03
CA ASP A 129 -14.15 7.26 -5.42
C ASP A 129 -13.93 8.47 -6.34
N ASN A 130 -13.13 8.26 -7.37
CA ASN A 130 -12.93 9.19 -8.48
C ASN A 130 -12.33 10.54 -8.07
N SER A 131 -11.58 10.57 -6.98
CA SER A 131 -10.98 11.80 -6.46
C SER A 131 -9.51 11.88 -6.83
N THR A 132 -9.00 13.09 -6.95
CA THR A 132 -7.57 13.40 -6.99
C THR A 132 -7.23 14.16 -5.73
N VAL A 133 -6.23 13.68 -4.98
CA VAL A 133 -5.78 14.32 -3.75
C VAL A 133 -4.30 14.64 -3.81
N TYR A 134 -3.90 15.65 -3.06
CA TYR A 134 -2.53 16.12 -3.07
C TYR A 134 -2.21 16.89 -1.79
N GLY A 135 -0.98 16.79 -1.33
CA GLY A 135 -0.44 17.65 -0.29
C GLY A 135 -0.24 16.98 1.07
N ASN A 136 0.17 17.76 2.05
CA ASN A 136 0.38 17.35 3.43
C ASN A 136 -0.28 18.36 4.40
N PRO A 137 -1.40 18.03 5.03
CA PRO A 137 -2.21 16.85 4.77
C PRO A 137 -2.84 16.90 3.37
N ALA A 138 -3.02 15.74 2.77
CA ALA A 138 -3.59 15.66 1.43
C ALA A 138 -5.05 16.13 1.44
N LYS A 139 -5.41 16.88 0.42
CA LYS A 139 -6.77 17.40 0.22
C LYS A 139 -7.25 17.08 -1.17
N ILE A 140 -8.55 16.93 -1.31
CA ILE A 140 -9.19 16.69 -2.60
C ILE A 140 -9.04 17.96 -3.44
N ILE A 141 -8.41 17.83 -4.62
CA ILE A 141 -8.26 18.93 -5.57
C ILE A 141 -9.15 18.75 -6.78
N LYS A 142 -9.67 17.54 -6.99
CA LYS A 142 -10.56 17.21 -8.11
C LYS A 142 -11.34 15.95 -7.80
N LYS A 143 -12.57 15.91 -8.19
CA LYS A 143 -13.43 14.72 -8.15
C LYS A 143 -13.78 14.26 -9.55
#